data_d994b2342203c0ebf1550447b46d5838
#
_entry.id   d994b2342203c0ebf1550447b46d5838
#
_cell.length_a   1.000
_cell.length_b   1.000
_cell.length_c   1.000
_cell.angle_alpha   90.00
_cell.angle_beta   90.00
_cell.angle_gamma   90.00
#
_symmetry.space_group_name_H-M   'P 1'
#
loop_
_entity.id
_entity.type
_entity.pdbx_description
1 polymer ?
#
loop_
_entity_poly.entity_id
_entity_poly.type
_entity_poly.pdbx_seq_one_letter_code
_entity_poly.pdbx_strand_id
1 'polypeptide(L)'
;MEIDLNKLKNYKSIAYANSLTQLNKVKEEYQELLDEVEVKSLTYSFIKNMDNFKAEALDLITATVNLLLLCGLTVQDFEKHIEKLESYKNGKYKDRKGVEHGNFNRFIW
;
A
#
# COMPACT_ATOMS: atom_id res chain seq x y z
N MET A 1 -14.14 11.46 -3.82
CA MET A 1 -13.34 10.90 -4.94
C MET A 1 -13.52 9.39 -4.95
N GLU A 2 -13.89 8.86 -6.07
CA GLU A 2 -14.05 7.41 -6.25
C GLU A 2 -13.00 6.89 -7.22
N ILE A 3 -12.39 5.77 -6.84
CA ILE A 3 -11.34 5.14 -7.63
C ILE A 3 -11.74 3.68 -7.86
N ASP A 4 -11.76 3.26 -9.11
CA ASP A 4 -12.03 1.88 -9.47
C ASP A 4 -10.72 1.10 -9.61
N LEU A 5 -10.39 0.31 -8.60
CA LEU A 5 -9.18 -0.50 -8.58
C LEU A 5 -9.18 -1.60 -9.66
N ASN A 6 -10.35 -1.98 -10.18
CA ASN A 6 -10.41 -2.96 -11.26
C ASN A 6 -9.72 -2.49 -12.54
N LYS A 7 -9.56 -1.20 -12.70
CA LYS A 7 -8.84 -0.64 -13.85
C LYS A 7 -7.35 -0.93 -13.82
N LEU A 8 -6.82 -1.38 -12.69
CA LEU A 8 -5.39 -1.62 -12.50
C LEU A 8 -4.96 -3.06 -12.74
N LYS A 9 -5.89 -3.97 -13.07
CA LYS A 9 -5.53 -5.38 -13.24
C LYS A 9 -4.92 -5.70 -14.60
N ASN A 10 -4.05 -6.71 -14.57
CA ASN A 10 -3.53 -7.37 -15.78
C ASN A 10 -2.67 -6.50 -16.70
N TYR A 11 -2.05 -5.46 -16.18
CA TYR A 11 -1.04 -4.70 -16.93
C TYR A 11 0.30 -5.43 -16.84
N LYS A 12 0.73 -6.01 -17.98
CA LYS A 12 1.90 -6.90 -18.06
C LYS A 12 3.21 -6.26 -17.57
N SER A 13 3.35 -4.96 -17.71
CA SER A 13 4.55 -4.25 -17.23
C SER A 13 4.62 -4.19 -15.70
N ILE A 14 3.51 -4.41 -15.01
CA ILE A 14 3.39 -4.28 -13.55
C ILE A 14 2.83 -5.57 -12.94
N ALA A 15 2.47 -6.55 -13.74
CA ALA A 15 1.87 -7.80 -13.28
C ALA A 15 2.67 -9.01 -13.82
N TYR A 16 3.04 -9.88 -12.91
CA TYR A 16 3.74 -11.12 -13.24
C TYR A 16 2.80 -12.33 -13.10
N ALA A 17 3.26 -13.49 -13.56
CA ALA A 17 2.41 -14.68 -13.67
C ALA A 17 2.09 -15.36 -12.34
N ASN A 18 2.89 -15.17 -11.30
CA ASN A 18 2.68 -15.82 -10.01
C ASN A 18 2.96 -14.89 -8.84
N SER A 19 2.45 -15.26 -7.66
CA SER A 19 2.50 -14.41 -6.47
C SER A 19 3.92 -14.09 -6.00
N LEU A 20 4.87 -15.02 -6.11
CA LEU A 20 6.23 -14.76 -5.65
C LEU A 20 6.97 -13.77 -6.55
N THR A 21 6.84 -13.91 -7.87
CA THR A 21 7.44 -12.94 -8.80
C THR A 21 6.73 -11.61 -8.73
N GLN A 22 5.42 -11.61 -8.48
CA GLN A 22 4.66 -10.38 -8.29
C GLN A 22 5.07 -9.67 -7.00
N LEU A 23 5.39 -10.40 -5.94
CA LEU A 23 5.91 -9.79 -4.71
C LEU A 23 7.23 -9.07 -4.99
N ASN A 24 8.11 -9.64 -5.81
CA ASN A 24 9.33 -8.96 -6.22
C ASN A 24 9.03 -7.67 -6.99
N LYS A 25 7.99 -7.68 -7.81
CA LYS A 25 7.56 -6.47 -8.53
C LYS A 25 7.08 -5.38 -7.56
N VAL A 26 6.35 -5.76 -6.52
CA VAL A 26 5.94 -4.83 -5.46
C VAL A 26 7.17 -4.20 -4.78
N LYS A 27 8.19 -5.00 -4.49
CA LYS A 27 9.44 -4.50 -3.90
C LYS A 27 10.16 -3.51 -4.82
N GLU A 28 10.23 -3.82 -6.11
CA GLU A 28 10.80 -2.94 -7.12
C GLU A 28 10.08 -1.58 -7.15
N GLU A 29 8.76 -1.61 -7.23
CA GLU A 29 7.96 -0.38 -7.28
C GLU A 29 8.07 0.43 -6.00
N TYR A 30 8.17 -0.24 -4.86
CA TYR A 30 8.40 0.44 -3.59
C TYR A 30 9.76 1.16 -3.58
N GLN A 31 10.81 0.52 -4.08
CA GLN A 31 12.12 1.13 -4.16
C GLN A 31 12.11 2.35 -5.10
N GLU A 32 11.43 2.26 -6.23
CA GLU A 32 11.28 3.39 -7.14
C GLU A 32 10.57 4.58 -6.48
N LEU A 33 9.57 4.29 -5.65
CA LEU A 33 8.89 5.32 -4.87
C LEU A 33 9.85 5.98 -3.86
N LEU A 34 10.65 5.18 -3.15
CA LEU A 34 11.63 5.70 -2.20
C LEU A 34 12.67 6.58 -2.89
N ASP A 35 13.03 6.26 -4.12
CA ASP A 35 14.02 7.02 -4.90
C ASP A 35 13.52 8.43 -5.24
N GLU A 36 12.23 8.70 -5.14
CA GLU A 36 11.67 10.03 -5.35
C GLU A 36 11.78 10.93 -4.12
N VAL A 37 12.29 10.41 -3.01
CA VAL A 37 12.50 11.18 -1.78
C VAL A 37 13.98 11.47 -1.62
N GLU A 38 14.33 12.75 -1.39
CA GLU A 38 15.68 13.15 -1.07
C GLU A 38 15.84 13.32 0.42
N VAL A 39 16.81 12.62 1.01
CA VAL A 39 17.13 12.72 2.43
C VAL A 39 18.35 13.64 2.59
N LYS A 40 18.15 14.79 3.23
CA LYS A 40 19.22 15.77 3.48
C LYS A 40 19.87 15.58 4.84
N SER A 41 19.11 15.10 5.83
CA SER A 41 19.61 14.86 7.18
C SER A 41 18.68 13.87 7.88
N LEU A 42 18.98 13.52 9.14
CA LEU A 42 18.15 12.64 9.95
C LEU A 42 16.74 13.21 10.21
N THR A 43 16.59 14.53 10.11
CA THR A 43 15.33 15.21 10.43
C THR A 43 14.69 15.92 9.23
N TYR A 44 15.35 15.88 8.08
CA TYR A 44 14.85 16.60 6.91
C TYR A 44 14.94 15.76 5.65
N SER A 45 13.81 15.58 5.01
CA SER A 45 13.71 14.96 3.69
C SER A 45 12.60 15.65 2.91
N PHE A 46 12.62 15.52 1.59
CA PHE A 46 11.59 16.13 0.76
C PHE A 46 11.37 15.30 -0.51
N ILE A 47 10.19 15.48 -1.10
CA ILE A 47 9.83 14.86 -2.38
C ILE A 47 10.44 15.72 -3.50
N LYS A 48 11.27 15.11 -4.34
CA LYS A 48 11.97 15.81 -5.42
C LYS A 48 11.01 16.34 -6.49
N ASN A 49 10.01 15.56 -6.85
CA ASN A 49 9.02 15.90 -7.86
C ASN A 49 7.70 15.25 -7.50
N MET A 50 6.69 16.05 -7.24
CA MET A 50 5.40 15.53 -6.76
C MET A 50 4.69 14.68 -7.81
N ASP A 51 4.76 15.05 -9.10
CA ASP A 51 4.11 14.29 -10.15
C ASP A 51 4.75 12.91 -10.32
N ASN A 52 6.08 12.83 -10.26
CA ASN A 52 6.79 11.56 -10.30
C ASN A 52 6.47 10.71 -9.07
N PHE A 53 6.41 11.33 -7.90
CA PHE A 53 6.07 10.63 -6.66
C PHE A 53 4.69 10.00 -6.75
N LYS A 54 3.71 10.74 -7.25
CA LYS A 54 2.36 10.21 -7.45
C LYS A 54 2.34 9.05 -8.45
N ALA A 55 3.08 9.18 -9.55
CA ALA A 55 3.15 8.14 -10.56
C ALA A 55 3.74 6.86 -9.99
N GLU A 56 4.85 6.95 -9.25
CA GLU A 56 5.48 5.79 -8.63
C GLU A 56 4.60 5.17 -7.55
N ALA A 57 3.87 6.00 -6.79
CA ALA A 57 2.92 5.49 -5.81
C ALA A 57 1.77 4.72 -6.49
N LEU A 58 1.27 5.21 -7.62
CA LEU A 58 0.24 4.52 -8.39
C LEU A 58 0.75 3.20 -8.98
N ASP A 59 2.01 3.15 -9.40
CA ASP A 59 2.65 1.91 -9.87
C ASP A 59 2.72 0.89 -8.73
N LEU A 60 3.08 1.33 -7.54
CA LEU A 60 3.11 0.47 -6.35
C LEU A 60 1.71 -0.07 -6.02
N ILE A 61 0.69 0.77 -6.08
CA ILE A 61 -0.70 0.35 -5.87
C ILE A 61 -1.09 -0.70 -6.92
N THR A 62 -0.75 -0.46 -8.19
CA THR A 62 -1.05 -1.39 -9.28
C THR A 62 -0.39 -2.74 -9.05
N ALA A 63 0.89 -2.75 -8.70
CA ALA A 63 1.63 -3.98 -8.42
C ALA A 63 1.01 -4.74 -7.24
N THR A 64 0.61 -4.03 -6.19
CA THR A 64 0.00 -4.61 -4.99
C THR A 64 -1.39 -5.19 -5.28
N VAL A 65 -2.22 -4.48 -6.03
CA VAL A 65 -3.53 -4.98 -6.45
C VAL A 65 -3.38 -6.29 -7.23
N ASN A 66 -2.42 -6.34 -8.16
CA ASN A 66 -2.19 -7.55 -8.96
C ASN A 66 -1.65 -8.71 -8.10
N LEU A 67 -0.83 -8.43 -7.08
CA LEU A 67 -0.41 -9.45 -6.12
C LEU A 67 -1.62 -10.01 -5.37
N LEU A 68 -2.49 -9.16 -4.87
CA LEU A 68 -3.68 -9.59 -4.14
C LEU A 68 -4.62 -10.44 -5.02
N LEU A 69 -4.78 -10.08 -6.28
CA LEU A 69 -5.58 -10.85 -7.22
C LEU A 69 -4.98 -12.24 -7.47
N LEU A 70 -3.66 -12.34 -7.58
CA LEU A 70 -2.99 -13.63 -7.68
C LEU A 70 -3.15 -14.50 -6.44
N CYS A 71 -3.31 -13.87 -5.29
CA CYS A 71 -3.55 -14.56 -4.02
C CYS A 71 -5.03 -14.88 -3.77
N GLY A 72 -5.91 -14.52 -4.71
CA GLY A 72 -7.33 -14.84 -4.59
C GLY A 72 -8.12 -13.86 -3.73
N LEU A 73 -7.80 -12.57 -3.81
CA LEU A 73 -8.55 -11.54 -3.08
C LEU A 73 -10.04 -11.60 -3.40
N THR A 74 -10.87 -11.58 -2.36
CA THR A 74 -12.33 -11.59 -2.48
C THR A 74 -12.93 -10.31 -1.90
N VAL A 75 -14.20 -10.07 -2.22
CA VAL A 75 -14.96 -8.95 -1.63
C VAL A 75 -15.01 -9.08 -0.11
N GLN A 76 -15.17 -10.32 0.39
CA GLN A 76 -15.22 -10.59 1.82
C GLN A 76 -13.88 -10.24 2.51
N ASP A 77 -12.75 -10.51 1.89
CA ASP A 77 -11.45 -10.11 2.41
C ASP A 77 -11.37 -8.60 2.55
N PHE A 78 -11.86 -7.87 1.54
CA PHE A 78 -11.85 -6.42 1.55
C PHE A 78 -12.79 -5.88 2.64
N GLU A 79 -13.97 -6.44 2.79
CA GLU A 79 -14.93 -6.03 3.82
C GLU A 79 -14.37 -6.25 5.22
N LYS A 80 -13.72 -7.39 5.47
CA LYS A 80 -13.03 -7.65 6.74
C LYS A 80 -11.93 -6.62 7.00
N HIS A 81 -11.23 -6.22 5.97
CA HIS A 81 -10.19 -5.20 6.10
C HIS A 81 -10.80 -3.84 6.51
N ILE A 82 -11.93 -3.47 5.91
CA ILE A 82 -12.64 -2.25 6.29
C ILE A 82 -13.08 -2.30 7.76
N GLU A 83 -13.60 -3.43 8.22
CA GLU A 83 -13.96 -3.61 9.63
C GLU A 83 -12.75 -3.41 10.56
N LYS A 84 -11.60 -3.95 10.17
CA LYS A 84 -10.35 -3.76 10.89
C LYS A 84 -9.96 -2.29 10.97
N LEU A 85 -10.05 -1.55 9.85
CA LEU A 85 -9.74 -0.13 9.82
C LEU A 85 -10.70 0.68 10.70
N GLU A 86 -11.98 0.33 10.71
CA GLU A 86 -12.96 0.96 11.59
C GLU A 86 -12.63 0.69 13.06
N SER A 87 -12.14 -0.51 13.39
CA SER A 87 -11.69 -0.82 14.74
C SER A 87 -10.52 0.06 15.16
N TYR A 88 -9.58 0.32 14.25
CA TYR A 88 -8.46 1.23 14.52
C TYR A 88 -8.96 2.63 14.80
N LYS A 89 -9.88 3.11 14.00
CA LYS A 89 -10.49 4.43 14.13
C LYS A 89 -11.18 4.60 15.47
N ASN A 90 -11.76 3.53 16.01
CA ASN A 90 -12.46 3.53 17.29
C ASN A 90 -11.55 3.18 18.47
N GLY A 91 -10.23 3.10 18.27
CA GLY A 91 -9.27 2.83 19.32
C GLY A 91 -9.26 1.39 19.81
N LYS A 92 -9.78 0.44 19.04
CA LYS A 92 -9.87 -0.98 19.40
C LYS A 92 -8.85 -1.83 18.65
N TYR A 93 -7.82 -1.21 18.14
CA TYR A 93 -6.77 -1.92 17.42
C TYR A 93 -5.89 -2.74 18.35
N LYS A 94 -5.59 -3.96 17.93
CA LYS A 94 -4.60 -4.82 18.60
C LYS A 94 -3.52 -5.19 17.58
N ASP A 95 -2.27 -5.21 18.04
CA ASP A 95 -1.17 -5.65 17.19
C ASP A 95 -1.16 -7.19 17.08
N ARG A 96 -0.16 -7.72 16.37
CA ARG A 96 -0.01 -9.17 16.19
C ARG A 96 0.20 -9.94 17.50
N LYS A 97 0.63 -9.26 18.55
CA LYS A 97 0.86 -9.85 19.86
C LYS A 97 -0.37 -9.74 20.76
N GLY A 98 -1.46 -9.18 20.24
CA GLY A 98 -2.69 -8.97 20.99
C GLY A 98 -2.65 -7.76 21.91
N VAL A 99 -1.66 -6.90 21.77
CA VAL A 99 -1.58 -5.66 22.54
C VAL A 99 -2.53 -4.63 21.96
N GLU A 100 -3.41 -4.10 22.79
CA GLU A 100 -4.34 -3.07 22.36
C GLU A 100 -3.64 -1.71 22.31
N HIS A 101 -3.81 -1.03 21.17
CA HIS A 101 -3.27 0.32 20.96
C HIS A 101 -4.40 1.34 21.03
N GLY A 102 -4.55 1.99 22.19
CA GLY A 102 -5.43 3.14 22.31
C GLY A 102 -4.81 4.36 21.61
N ASN A 103 -5.60 5.38 21.34
CA ASN A 103 -5.13 6.62 20.73
C ASN A 103 -4.35 6.46 19.44
N PHE A 104 -4.72 5.49 18.65
CA PHE A 104 -4.09 5.21 17.37
C PHE A 104 -4.09 6.44 16.45
N ASN A 105 -5.09 7.29 16.59
CA ASN A 105 -5.27 8.47 15.75
C ASN A 105 -4.16 9.51 15.86
N ARG A 106 -3.33 9.47 16.90
CA ARG A 106 -2.22 10.40 17.00
C ARG A 106 -1.05 10.05 16.08
N PHE A 107 -1.06 8.84 15.54
CA PHE A 107 -0.14 8.47 14.47
C PHE A 107 -0.74 9.01 13.18
N ILE A 108 -0.04 9.88 12.57
CA ILE A 108 -0.55 10.63 11.42
C ILE A 108 -0.79 9.74 10.22
N TRP A 109 -1.90 9.94 9.67
CA TRP A 109 -2.33 9.26 8.46
C TRP A 109 -2.23 10.18 7.28
#